data_33f6337fa0f305471414211b310ab8f3
#
_entry.id   33f6337fa0f305471414211b310ab8f3
#
_cell.length_a   1.000
_cell.length_b   1.000
_cell.length_c   1.000
_cell.angle_alpha   90.00
_cell.angle_beta   90.00
_cell.angle_gamma   90.00
#
_symmetry.space_group_name_H-M   'P 1'
#
loop_
_entity.id
_entity.type
_entity.pdbx_description
1 polymer ?
#
loop_
_entity_poly.entity_id
_entity_poly.type
_entity_poly.pdbx_seq_one_letter_code
_entity_poly.pdbx_strand_id
1 'polypeptide(L)'
;MNRVPPRILVVEDNEASRRGLRQLLSNAGYTVLSAGTFDEGKQAVVDGAPDMIIADVRLGKFNGLHLVAAAPHALPSIIVSGFPDPVIEAEALRLGAHYVTKPIEPKALLALIEEKLQSAARQRAVGSTRRWERKPVGGQVFARVEGDIARLVDVSIGGLQFEIDREEPLPAWFTVNVVAPDLSLDAHLVWETLRGDRRLCGAALSWGNASALHHWAALVDGFPAA
;
A
#
# COMPACT_ATOMS: atom_id res chain seq x y z
N MET A 1 4.99 23.69 20.83
CA MET A 1 5.74 22.71 20.02
C MET A 1 5.31 22.88 18.57
N ASN A 2 6.21 23.35 17.71
CA ASN A 2 5.95 23.51 16.28
C ASN A 2 5.87 22.11 15.66
N ARG A 3 4.65 21.60 15.44
CA ARG A 3 4.44 20.31 14.80
C ARG A 3 4.62 20.52 13.29
N VAL A 4 5.52 19.77 12.67
CA VAL A 4 5.67 19.79 11.22
C VAL A 4 4.33 19.44 10.58
N PRO A 5 3.83 20.25 9.63
CA PRO A 5 2.55 19.98 8.99
C PRO A 5 2.56 18.63 8.27
N PRO A 6 1.49 17.84 8.38
CA PRO A 6 1.38 16.58 7.65
C PRO A 6 1.51 16.79 6.14
N ARG A 7 2.19 15.86 5.47
CA ARG A 7 2.37 15.86 4.00
C ARG A 7 1.29 15.01 3.36
N ILE A 8 0.52 15.61 2.46
CA ILE A 8 -0.53 14.90 1.72
C ILE A 8 -0.13 14.83 0.25
N LEU A 9 -0.07 13.63 -0.30
CA LEU A 9 0.14 13.40 -1.73
C LEU A 9 -1.22 13.38 -2.44
N VAL A 10 -1.39 14.29 -3.39
CA VAL A 10 -2.56 14.34 -4.29
C VAL A 10 -2.14 13.81 -5.65
N VAL A 11 -2.81 12.76 -6.13
CA VAL A 11 -2.59 12.18 -7.47
C VAL A 11 -3.88 12.27 -8.27
N GLU A 12 -3.88 13.09 -9.28
CA GLU A 12 -5.06 13.44 -10.07
C GLU A 12 -4.58 13.86 -11.46
N ASP A 13 -5.05 13.23 -12.53
CA ASP A 13 -4.61 13.53 -13.89
C ASP A 13 -5.22 14.83 -14.43
N ASN A 14 -6.43 15.20 -14.01
CA ASN A 14 -7.04 16.47 -14.35
C ASN A 14 -6.35 17.62 -13.60
N GLU A 15 -5.69 18.50 -14.34
CA GLU A 15 -4.91 19.61 -13.78
C GLU A 15 -5.76 20.58 -12.94
N ALA A 16 -7.00 20.88 -13.36
CA ALA A 16 -7.87 21.81 -12.65
C ALA A 16 -8.30 21.20 -11.29
N SER A 17 -8.69 19.92 -11.26
CA SER A 17 -9.03 19.17 -10.04
C SER A 17 -7.84 19.09 -9.11
N ARG A 18 -6.66 18.74 -9.64
CA ARG A 18 -5.41 18.66 -8.87
C ARG A 18 -5.03 19.99 -8.24
N ARG A 19 -5.14 21.09 -9.00
CA ARG A 19 -4.88 22.45 -8.51
C ARG A 19 -5.87 22.85 -7.42
N GLY A 20 -7.16 22.54 -7.59
CA GLY A 20 -8.20 22.83 -6.61
C GLY A 20 -7.97 22.11 -5.28
N LEU A 21 -7.70 20.80 -5.33
CA LEU A 21 -7.36 20.01 -4.14
C LEU A 21 -6.10 20.52 -3.45
N ARG A 22 -5.04 20.82 -4.21
CA ARG A 22 -3.81 21.39 -3.67
C ARG A 22 -4.07 22.70 -2.94
N GLN A 23 -4.84 23.61 -3.54
CA GLN A 23 -5.17 24.89 -2.92
C GLN A 23 -5.99 24.72 -1.63
N LEU A 24 -7.01 23.84 -1.66
CA LEU A 24 -7.84 23.54 -0.49
C LEU A 24 -6.99 23.01 0.68
N LEU A 25 -6.13 22.05 0.43
CA LEU A 25 -5.30 21.41 1.45
C LEU A 25 -4.21 22.37 1.97
N SER A 26 -3.57 23.14 1.09
CA SER A 26 -2.59 24.15 1.50
C SER A 26 -3.21 25.24 2.38
N ASN A 27 -4.42 25.69 2.05
CA ASN A 27 -5.15 26.67 2.86
C ASN A 27 -5.54 26.10 4.24
N ALA A 28 -5.71 24.77 4.35
CA ALA A 28 -5.96 24.08 5.61
C ALA A 28 -4.69 23.80 6.42
N GLY A 29 -3.51 24.22 5.94
CA GLY A 29 -2.24 24.11 6.65
C GLY A 29 -1.46 22.82 6.40
N TYR A 30 -1.84 22.01 5.40
CA TYR A 30 -1.10 20.81 5.02
C TYR A 30 0.03 21.14 4.05
N THR A 31 1.11 20.35 4.10
CA THR A 31 2.12 20.33 3.03
C THR A 31 1.63 19.44 1.91
N VAL A 32 1.53 19.92 0.68
CA VAL A 32 0.94 19.16 -0.42
C VAL A 32 2.00 18.79 -1.46
N LEU A 33 2.15 17.49 -1.67
CA LEU A 33 2.83 16.89 -2.81
C LEU A 33 1.77 16.64 -3.90
N SER A 34 2.08 16.85 -5.17
CA SER A 34 1.11 16.61 -6.23
C SER A 34 1.74 15.93 -7.43
N ALA A 35 1.03 14.97 -8.00
CA ALA A 35 1.40 14.21 -9.16
C ALA A 35 0.24 14.16 -10.17
N GLY A 36 0.55 14.21 -11.46
CA GLY A 36 -0.42 14.15 -12.56
C GLY A 36 -0.55 12.75 -13.15
N THR A 37 0.36 11.86 -12.83
CA THR A 37 0.42 10.50 -13.37
C THR A 37 0.65 9.47 -12.25
N PHE A 38 0.37 8.22 -12.58
CA PHE A 38 0.65 7.10 -11.67
C PHE A 38 2.14 7.01 -11.32
N ASP A 39 3.02 7.14 -12.32
CA ASP A 39 4.47 7.00 -12.12
C ASP A 39 5.04 8.14 -11.27
N GLU A 40 4.59 9.38 -11.49
CA GLU A 40 4.93 10.52 -10.64
C GLU A 40 4.43 10.30 -9.21
N GLY A 41 3.21 9.77 -9.04
CA GLY A 41 2.63 9.43 -7.75
C GLY A 41 3.45 8.38 -7.00
N LYS A 42 3.85 7.32 -7.70
CA LYS A 42 4.72 6.27 -7.16
C LYS A 42 6.07 6.82 -6.69
N GLN A 43 6.70 7.66 -7.52
CA GLN A 43 7.95 8.32 -7.16
C GLN A 43 7.78 9.25 -5.95
N ALA A 44 6.69 10.02 -5.90
CA ALA A 44 6.39 10.92 -4.79
C ALA A 44 6.12 10.17 -3.46
N VAL A 45 5.61 8.95 -3.51
CA VAL A 45 5.48 8.09 -2.32
C VAL A 45 6.86 7.73 -1.76
N VAL A 46 7.81 7.40 -2.64
CA VAL A 46 9.16 6.99 -2.23
C VAL A 46 9.96 8.18 -1.72
N ASP A 47 10.05 9.25 -2.50
CA ASP A 47 10.94 10.38 -2.22
C ASP A 47 10.33 11.39 -1.24
N GLY A 48 9.02 11.55 -1.32
CA GLY A 48 8.28 12.58 -0.58
C GLY A 48 7.88 12.16 0.83
N ALA A 49 7.88 10.88 1.14
CA ALA A 49 7.43 10.31 2.41
C ALA A 49 6.12 10.98 2.90
N PRO A 50 5.02 10.87 2.16
CA PRO A 50 3.75 11.48 2.54
C PRO A 50 3.16 10.80 3.79
N ASP A 51 2.36 11.55 4.55
CA ASP A 51 1.59 11.05 5.68
C ASP A 51 0.22 10.50 5.25
N MET A 52 -0.25 10.86 4.04
CA MET A 52 -1.51 10.43 3.45
C MET A 52 -1.47 10.51 1.93
N ILE A 53 -2.24 9.64 1.27
CA ILE A 53 -2.49 9.70 -0.18
C ILE A 53 -3.97 10.05 -0.44
N ILE A 54 -4.20 10.95 -1.38
CA ILE A 54 -5.50 11.19 -2.02
C ILE A 54 -5.29 10.94 -3.51
N ALA A 55 -5.93 9.91 -4.05
CA ALA A 55 -5.74 9.53 -5.46
C ALA A 55 -7.09 9.42 -6.19
N ASP A 56 -7.15 9.95 -7.40
CA ASP A 56 -8.26 9.68 -8.30
C ASP A 56 -8.24 8.20 -8.72
N VAL A 57 -9.44 7.63 -8.90
CA VAL A 57 -9.56 6.25 -9.45
C VAL A 57 -8.91 6.17 -10.82
N ARG A 58 -9.14 7.17 -11.68
CA ARG A 58 -8.64 7.17 -13.05
C ARG A 58 -7.36 7.98 -13.14
N LEU A 59 -6.26 7.31 -13.43
CA LEU A 59 -4.94 7.92 -13.66
C LEU A 59 -4.41 7.47 -15.03
N GLY A 60 -5.03 7.98 -16.09
CA GLY A 60 -4.73 7.56 -17.46
C GLY A 60 -5.03 6.07 -17.68
N LYS A 61 -3.98 5.24 -17.87
CA LYS A 61 -4.10 3.78 -18.04
C LYS A 61 -4.14 3.02 -16.72
N PHE A 62 -3.86 3.68 -15.61
CA PHE A 62 -3.76 3.08 -14.29
C PHE A 62 -4.95 3.46 -13.41
N ASN A 63 -5.14 2.67 -12.36
CA ASN A 63 -6.13 2.93 -11.33
C ASN A 63 -5.42 3.40 -10.06
N GLY A 64 -5.95 4.46 -9.40
CA GLY A 64 -5.41 4.98 -8.14
C GLY A 64 -5.34 3.95 -7.01
N LEU A 65 -6.18 2.89 -7.08
CA LEU A 65 -6.07 1.75 -6.16
C LEU A 65 -4.70 1.06 -6.24
N HIS A 66 -4.09 1.00 -7.42
CA HIS A 66 -2.75 0.42 -7.57
C HIS A 66 -1.70 1.23 -6.81
N LEU A 67 -1.85 2.56 -6.78
CA LEU A 67 -0.95 3.41 -6.01
C LEU A 67 -1.11 3.20 -4.51
N VAL A 68 -2.36 3.13 -4.05
CA VAL A 68 -2.67 2.86 -2.65
C VAL A 68 -2.12 1.51 -2.22
N ALA A 69 -2.26 0.52 -3.07
CA ALA A 69 -1.75 -0.81 -2.84
C ALA A 69 -0.21 -0.86 -2.81
N ALA A 70 0.47 -0.08 -3.66
CA ALA A 70 1.92 0.03 -3.73
C ALA A 70 2.53 0.88 -2.60
N ALA A 71 1.71 1.65 -1.88
CA ALA A 71 2.19 2.53 -0.83
C ALA A 71 2.66 1.75 0.42
N PRO A 72 3.65 2.28 1.16
CA PRO A 72 4.09 1.68 2.41
C PRO A 72 2.93 1.41 3.37
N HIS A 73 3.05 0.33 4.12
CA HIS A 73 2.05 -0.10 5.09
C HIS A 73 1.67 1.03 6.08
N ALA A 74 0.39 1.13 6.39
CA ALA A 74 -0.20 2.11 7.29
C ALA A 74 -0.24 3.56 6.77
N LEU A 75 -0.07 3.80 5.47
CA LEU A 75 -0.31 5.12 4.90
C LEU A 75 -1.80 5.30 4.65
N PRO A 76 -2.50 6.16 5.42
CA PRO A 76 -3.92 6.40 5.21
C PRO A 76 -4.15 6.92 3.79
N SER A 77 -5.18 6.42 3.15
CA SER A 77 -5.45 6.72 1.75
C SER A 77 -6.92 6.99 1.50
N ILE A 78 -7.20 7.94 0.64
CA ILE A 78 -8.53 8.28 0.15
C ILE A 78 -8.53 8.10 -1.36
N ILE A 79 -9.43 7.27 -1.86
CA ILE A 79 -9.69 7.10 -3.29
C ILE A 79 -10.88 7.98 -3.67
N VAL A 80 -10.69 8.77 -4.70
CA VAL A 80 -11.70 9.68 -5.22
C VAL A 80 -12.19 9.19 -6.57
N SER A 81 -13.51 9.14 -6.78
CA SER A 81 -14.11 8.69 -8.04
C SER A 81 -15.11 9.69 -8.58
N GLY A 82 -15.15 9.87 -9.90
CA GLY A 82 -16.18 10.68 -10.56
C GLY A 82 -17.57 10.02 -10.61
N PHE A 83 -17.63 8.69 -10.38
CA PHE A 83 -18.87 7.93 -10.41
C PHE A 83 -18.88 6.91 -9.28
N PRO A 84 -20.06 6.67 -8.66
CA PRO A 84 -20.22 5.56 -7.72
C PRO A 84 -19.96 4.23 -8.43
N ASP A 85 -19.07 3.41 -7.87
CA ASP A 85 -18.75 2.08 -8.37
C ASP A 85 -18.57 1.15 -7.17
N PRO A 86 -19.56 0.28 -6.88
CA PRO A 86 -19.52 -0.62 -5.72
C PRO A 86 -18.33 -1.59 -5.73
N VAL A 87 -17.82 -1.97 -6.92
CA VAL A 87 -16.68 -2.86 -7.04
C VAL A 87 -15.40 -2.13 -6.65
N ILE A 88 -15.22 -0.93 -7.16
CA ILE A 88 -14.08 -0.07 -6.81
C ILE A 88 -14.12 0.33 -5.33
N GLU A 89 -15.31 0.64 -4.81
CA GLU A 89 -15.50 0.96 -3.40
C GLU A 89 -15.11 -0.22 -2.50
N ALA A 90 -15.63 -1.42 -2.80
CA ALA A 90 -15.29 -2.63 -2.06
C ALA A 90 -13.77 -2.92 -2.08
N GLU A 91 -13.14 -2.72 -3.24
CA GLU A 91 -11.69 -2.89 -3.39
C GLU A 91 -10.90 -1.83 -2.61
N ALA A 92 -11.33 -0.56 -2.65
CA ALA A 92 -10.73 0.50 -1.85
C ALA A 92 -10.78 0.18 -0.35
N LEU A 93 -11.95 -0.23 0.13
CA LEU A 93 -12.14 -0.64 1.53
C LEU A 93 -11.26 -1.84 1.89
N ARG A 94 -11.18 -2.84 1.01
CA ARG A 94 -10.30 -4.01 1.19
C ARG A 94 -8.83 -3.61 1.29
N LEU A 95 -8.39 -2.61 0.54
CA LEU A 95 -7.06 -2.02 0.62
C LEU A 95 -6.89 -1.08 1.83
N GLY A 96 -7.91 -0.92 2.67
CA GLY A 96 -7.90 0.00 3.83
C GLY A 96 -7.93 1.48 3.43
N ALA A 97 -8.32 1.79 2.20
CA ALA A 97 -8.56 3.16 1.75
C ALA A 97 -10.01 3.56 1.98
N HIS A 98 -10.24 4.86 2.13
CA HIS A 98 -11.58 5.41 2.14
C HIS A 98 -11.99 5.80 0.73
N TYR A 99 -13.24 5.52 0.36
CA TYR A 99 -13.77 5.83 -0.96
C TYR A 99 -14.69 7.05 -0.90
N VAL A 100 -14.48 8.00 -1.80
CA VAL A 100 -15.28 9.25 -1.89
C VAL A 100 -15.67 9.51 -3.33
N THR A 101 -16.93 9.86 -3.56
CA THR A 101 -17.42 10.26 -4.90
C THR A 101 -17.40 11.76 -5.08
N LYS A 102 -17.05 12.23 -6.29
CA LYS A 102 -17.19 13.63 -6.71
C LYS A 102 -18.68 13.96 -6.96
N PRO A 103 -19.17 15.19 -6.65
CA PRO A 103 -18.42 16.31 -6.14
C PRO A 103 -18.08 16.18 -4.65
N ILE A 104 -16.86 16.58 -4.30
CA ILE A 104 -16.38 16.47 -2.92
C ILE A 104 -16.75 17.76 -2.17
N GLU A 105 -17.45 17.62 -1.07
CA GLU A 105 -17.71 18.73 -0.16
C GLU A 105 -16.42 19.05 0.61
N PRO A 106 -15.87 20.28 0.49
CA PRO A 106 -14.55 20.62 1.06
C PRO A 106 -14.43 20.38 2.56
N LYS A 107 -15.46 20.72 3.33
CA LYS A 107 -15.44 20.53 4.80
C LYS A 107 -15.46 19.05 5.18
N ALA A 108 -16.25 18.25 4.48
CA ALA A 108 -16.33 16.81 4.70
C ALA A 108 -14.98 16.13 4.39
N LEU A 109 -14.32 16.53 3.30
CA LEU A 109 -13.00 16.03 2.96
C LEU A 109 -11.97 16.37 4.03
N LEU A 110 -11.92 17.63 4.48
CA LEU A 110 -10.97 18.04 5.52
C LEU A 110 -11.19 17.31 6.85
N ALA A 111 -12.44 17.12 7.25
CA ALA A 111 -12.78 16.36 8.45
C ALA A 111 -12.34 14.88 8.34
N LEU A 112 -12.56 14.27 7.18
CA LEU A 112 -12.13 12.91 6.89
C LEU A 112 -10.60 12.76 6.93
N ILE A 113 -9.88 13.71 6.33
CA ILE A 113 -8.41 13.74 6.35
C ILE A 113 -7.90 13.80 7.79
N GLU A 114 -8.45 14.69 8.60
CA GLU A 114 -8.05 14.86 10.00
C GLU A 114 -8.31 13.58 10.79
N GLU A 115 -9.48 12.97 10.66
CA GLU A 115 -9.83 11.69 11.28
C GLU A 115 -8.82 10.59 10.93
N LYS A 116 -8.51 10.43 9.65
CA LYS A 116 -7.60 9.37 9.19
C LYS A 116 -6.16 9.60 9.63
N LEU A 117 -5.67 10.83 9.59
CA LEU A 117 -4.33 11.18 10.10
C LEU A 117 -4.23 10.95 11.60
N GLN A 118 -5.25 11.31 12.37
CA GLN A 118 -5.28 11.06 13.83
C GLN A 118 -5.32 9.55 14.13
N SER A 119 -6.12 8.77 13.41
CA SER A 119 -6.18 7.32 13.55
C SER A 119 -4.83 6.67 13.27
N ALA A 120 -4.18 7.05 12.16
CA ALA A 120 -2.85 6.56 11.81
C ALA A 120 -1.79 6.93 12.86
N ALA A 121 -1.85 8.15 13.41
CA ALA A 121 -0.94 8.58 14.47
C ALA A 121 -1.13 7.76 15.76
N ARG A 122 -2.37 7.43 16.13
CA ARG A 122 -2.67 6.55 17.28
C ARG A 122 -2.14 5.14 17.04
N GLN A 123 -2.33 4.58 15.85
CA GLN A 123 -1.83 3.24 15.51
C GLN A 123 -0.29 3.18 15.56
N ARG A 124 0.40 4.19 15.04
CA ARG A 124 1.87 4.31 15.15
C ARG A 124 2.33 4.40 16.61
N ALA A 125 1.61 5.13 17.46
CA ALA A 125 1.93 5.29 18.89
C ALA A 125 1.77 3.98 19.69
N VAL A 126 0.87 3.09 19.26
CA VAL A 126 0.63 1.76 19.88
C VAL A 126 1.60 0.69 19.32
N GLY A 127 2.51 1.07 18.41
CA GLY A 127 3.49 0.15 17.83
C GLY A 127 2.93 -0.74 16.70
N SER A 128 1.67 -0.54 16.30
CA SER A 128 1.07 -1.23 15.16
C SER A 128 1.28 -0.41 13.88
N THR A 129 2.34 -0.73 13.14
CA THR A 129 2.62 -0.11 11.84
C THR A 129 1.96 -0.86 10.67
N ARG A 130 1.11 -1.85 10.96
CA ARG A 130 0.58 -2.77 9.95
C ARG A 130 -0.78 -2.32 9.43
N ARG A 131 -0.90 -2.22 8.11
CA ARG A 131 -2.16 -1.89 7.42
C ARG A 131 -3.07 -3.10 7.29
N TRP A 132 -2.50 -4.29 7.14
CA TRP A 132 -3.22 -5.56 6.96
C TRP A 132 -2.87 -6.54 8.05
N GLU A 133 -3.88 -7.30 8.44
CA GLU A 133 -3.70 -8.43 9.33
C GLU A 133 -2.75 -9.45 8.71
N ARG A 134 -1.84 -9.98 9.49
CA ARG A 134 -0.99 -11.08 9.09
C ARG A 134 -1.63 -12.39 9.48
N LYS A 135 -1.65 -13.29 8.54
CA LYS A 135 -2.16 -14.64 8.74
C LYS A 135 -0.98 -15.60 8.76
N PRO A 136 -0.83 -16.38 9.83
CA PRO A 136 0.21 -17.39 9.88
C PRO A 136 -0.04 -18.43 8.78
N VAL A 137 1.02 -18.80 8.09
CA VAL A 137 0.95 -19.86 7.11
C VAL A 137 1.14 -21.20 7.83
N GLY A 138 0.05 -21.90 8.10
CA GLY A 138 0.07 -23.24 8.67
C GLY A 138 0.59 -24.24 7.63
N GLY A 139 1.50 -25.12 8.05
CA GLY A 139 2.06 -26.14 7.18
C GLY A 139 3.29 -25.70 6.37
N GLN A 140 3.59 -26.47 5.32
CA GLN A 140 4.75 -26.21 4.45
C GLN A 140 4.26 -25.58 3.14
N VAL A 141 4.09 -24.26 3.14
CA VAL A 141 3.83 -23.49 1.91
C VAL A 141 5.15 -22.88 1.46
N PHE A 142 5.51 -23.19 0.23
CA PHE A 142 6.77 -22.76 -0.37
C PHE A 142 6.54 -21.79 -1.51
N ALA A 143 7.48 -20.87 -1.65
CA ALA A 143 7.62 -20.00 -2.81
C ALA A 143 9.05 -20.10 -3.34
N ARG A 144 9.28 -19.65 -4.58
CA ARG A 144 10.64 -19.43 -5.10
C ARG A 144 10.95 -17.93 -5.02
N VAL A 145 12.09 -17.63 -4.44
CA VAL A 145 12.61 -16.25 -4.33
C VAL A 145 13.99 -16.24 -4.96
N GLU A 146 14.16 -15.50 -6.04
CA GLU A 146 15.41 -15.46 -6.81
C GLU A 146 15.94 -16.85 -7.22
N GLY A 147 15.04 -17.80 -7.46
CA GLY A 147 15.37 -19.18 -7.82
C GLY A 147 15.47 -20.15 -6.63
N ASP A 148 15.70 -19.66 -5.42
CA ASP A 148 15.82 -20.47 -4.20
C ASP A 148 14.44 -20.78 -3.60
N ILE A 149 14.35 -21.90 -2.89
CA ILE A 149 13.12 -22.30 -2.19
C ILE A 149 13.03 -21.55 -0.85
N ALA A 150 11.95 -20.81 -0.69
CA ALA A 150 11.62 -20.11 0.53
C ALA A 150 10.36 -20.71 1.17
N ARG A 151 10.33 -20.85 2.50
CA ARG A 151 9.16 -21.27 3.28
C ARG A 151 8.42 -20.04 3.77
N LEU A 152 7.16 -19.89 3.40
CA LEU A 152 6.31 -18.81 3.91
C LEU A 152 6.03 -19.02 5.41
N VAL A 153 6.16 -17.98 6.19
CA VAL A 153 5.92 -17.95 7.64
C VAL A 153 4.60 -17.28 7.96
N ASP A 154 4.40 -16.09 7.43
CA ASP A 154 3.14 -15.37 7.49
C ASP A 154 2.92 -14.56 6.22
N VAL A 155 1.67 -14.27 5.94
CA VAL A 155 1.24 -13.49 4.78
C VAL A 155 0.23 -12.43 5.17
N SER A 156 0.19 -11.37 4.39
CA SER A 156 -0.85 -10.36 4.43
C SER A 156 -1.11 -9.86 3.02
N ILE A 157 -2.17 -9.10 2.79
CA ILE A 157 -2.46 -8.53 1.47
C ILE A 157 -1.26 -7.74 0.92
N GLY A 158 -0.53 -7.02 1.75
CA GLY A 158 0.58 -6.16 1.32
C GLY A 158 1.98 -6.72 1.49
N GLY A 159 2.14 -7.96 1.93
CA GLY A 159 3.48 -8.51 2.14
C GLY A 159 3.50 -9.92 2.69
N LEU A 160 4.69 -10.44 2.80
CA LEU A 160 4.95 -11.79 3.28
C LEU A 160 6.21 -11.82 4.15
N GLN A 161 6.24 -12.82 5.02
CA GLN A 161 7.42 -13.20 5.77
C GLN A 161 7.80 -14.62 5.38
N PHE A 162 9.06 -14.86 5.14
CA PHE A 162 9.55 -16.17 4.72
C PHE A 162 10.94 -16.47 5.27
N GLU A 163 11.22 -17.74 5.39
CA GLU A 163 12.55 -18.26 5.67
C GLU A 163 13.17 -18.82 4.39
N ILE A 164 14.43 -18.49 4.15
CA ILE A 164 15.19 -18.94 2.99
C ILE A 164 16.59 -19.41 3.43
N ASP A 165 17.05 -20.50 2.85
CA ASP A 165 18.40 -21.00 3.01
C ASP A 165 19.27 -20.39 1.92
N ARG A 166 19.93 -19.28 2.28
CA ARG A 166 20.76 -18.51 1.34
C ARG A 166 21.89 -17.81 2.10
N GLU A 167 23.11 -17.97 1.64
CA GLU A 167 24.29 -17.32 2.24
C GLU A 167 24.33 -15.82 1.92
N GLU A 168 24.02 -15.45 0.67
CA GLU A 168 24.04 -14.07 0.23
C GLU A 168 22.78 -13.31 0.62
N PRO A 169 22.87 -11.99 0.95
CA PRO A 169 21.71 -11.15 1.16
C PRO A 169 20.80 -11.12 -0.09
N LEU A 170 19.50 -10.96 0.13
CA LEU A 170 18.58 -10.72 -0.96
C LEU A 170 18.80 -9.33 -1.56
N PRO A 171 18.60 -9.17 -2.87
CA PRO A 171 18.56 -7.86 -3.49
C PRO A 171 17.41 -7.03 -2.91
N ALA A 172 17.51 -5.69 -2.99
CA ALA A 172 16.46 -4.79 -2.51
C ALA A 172 15.10 -5.04 -3.19
N TRP A 173 15.11 -5.50 -4.45
CA TRP A 173 13.94 -5.87 -5.24
C TRP A 173 14.12 -7.28 -5.79
N PHE A 174 13.08 -8.09 -5.71
CA PHE A 174 13.09 -9.48 -6.16
C PHE A 174 11.70 -9.97 -6.51
N THR A 175 11.65 -11.10 -7.19
CA THR A 175 10.39 -11.77 -7.56
C THR A 175 10.13 -12.95 -6.63
N VAL A 176 8.90 -13.05 -6.14
CA VAL A 176 8.37 -14.17 -5.37
C VAL A 176 7.41 -14.97 -6.25
N ASN A 177 7.75 -16.22 -6.53
CA ASN A 177 6.89 -17.13 -7.27
C ASN A 177 6.23 -18.12 -6.33
N VAL A 178 4.94 -17.95 -6.08
CA VAL A 178 4.15 -18.89 -5.28
C VAL A 178 3.75 -20.07 -6.17
N VAL A 179 4.14 -21.27 -5.76
CA VAL A 179 4.07 -22.47 -6.62
C VAL A 179 2.62 -22.92 -6.88
N ALA A 180 1.71 -22.66 -5.96
CA ALA A 180 0.31 -23.00 -6.14
C ALA A 180 -0.59 -21.95 -5.43
N PRO A 181 -1.37 -21.15 -6.15
CA PRO A 181 -1.46 -21.05 -7.61
C PRO A 181 -0.17 -20.50 -8.22
N ASP A 182 0.09 -20.76 -9.51
CA ASP A 182 1.25 -20.21 -10.23
C ASP A 182 1.16 -18.67 -10.29
N LEU A 183 1.76 -18.02 -9.30
CA LEU A 183 1.59 -16.60 -9.04
C LEU A 183 2.95 -15.93 -8.85
N SER A 184 3.29 -15.04 -9.74
CA SER A 184 4.51 -14.23 -9.69
C SER A 184 4.22 -12.84 -9.13
N LEU A 185 4.94 -12.46 -8.09
CA LEU A 185 4.78 -11.21 -7.35
C LEU A 185 6.13 -10.50 -7.25
N ASP A 186 6.18 -9.24 -7.63
CA ASP A 186 7.34 -8.40 -7.36
C ASP A 186 7.30 -7.93 -5.91
N ALA A 187 8.44 -7.98 -5.24
CA ALA A 187 8.56 -7.63 -3.84
C ALA A 187 9.81 -6.79 -3.59
N HIS A 188 9.79 -6.00 -2.53
CA HIS A 188 10.99 -5.36 -2.02
C HIS A 188 11.28 -5.79 -0.58
N LEU A 189 12.55 -5.95 -0.28
CA LEU A 189 13.01 -6.32 1.04
C LEU A 189 12.77 -5.16 2.02
N VAL A 190 12.08 -5.44 3.12
CA VAL A 190 11.84 -4.47 4.20
C VAL A 190 12.84 -4.67 5.32
N TRP A 191 13.11 -5.93 5.66
CA TRP A 191 14.10 -6.31 6.67
C TRP A 191 14.52 -7.77 6.49
N GLU A 192 15.72 -8.10 6.94
CA GLU A 192 16.18 -9.47 7.07
C GLU A 192 16.93 -9.67 8.38
N THR A 193 16.92 -10.90 8.87
CA THR A 193 17.70 -11.31 10.04
C THR A 193 18.15 -12.76 9.89
N LEU A 194 19.33 -13.07 10.40
CA LEU A 194 19.83 -14.45 10.43
C LEU A 194 19.23 -15.20 11.62
N ARG A 195 18.74 -16.40 11.37
CA ARG A 195 18.30 -17.37 12.36
C ARG A 195 19.03 -18.71 12.14
N GLY A 196 20.13 -18.90 12.84
CA GLY A 196 21.02 -20.04 12.58
C GLY A 196 21.63 -19.92 11.18
N ASP A 197 21.42 -20.94 10.36
CA ASP A 197 21.85 -21.05 8.96
C ASP A 197 20.86 -20.46 7.94
N ARG A 198 19.71 -19.98 8.39
CA ARG A 198 18.64 -19.45 7.54
C ARG A 198 18.43 -17.95 7.72
N ARG A 199 17.96 -17.30 6.67
CA ARG A 199 17.50 -15.93 6.72
C ARG A 199 16.00 -15.90 6.90
N LEU A 200 15.54 -15.13 7.88
CA LEU A 200 14.14 -14.75 8.03
C LEU A 200 13.99 -13.36 7.41
N CYS A 201 13.13 -13.25 6.41
CA CYS A 201 12.96 -12.04 5.62
C CYS A 201 11.52 -11.54 5.69
N GLY A 202 11.37 -10.23 5.79
CA GLY A 202 10.09 -9.55 5.61
C GLY A 202 10.11 -8.74 4.32
N ALA A 203 9.13 -8.98 3.45
CA ALA A 203 9.02 -8.29 2.18
C ALA A 203 7.66 -7.64 2.04
N ALA A 204 7.65 -6.48 1.38
CA ALA A 204 6.43 -5.84 0.93
C ALA A 204 6.25 -6.08 -0.56
N LEU A 205 5.03 -6.39 -0.96
CA LEU A 205 4.69 -6.68 -2.35
C LEU A 205 4.61 -5.39 -3.17
N SER A 206 5.15 -5.43 -4.38
CA SER A 206 5.02 -4.37 -5.36
C SER A 206 3.84 -4.66 -6.30
N TRP A 207 3.09 -3.64 -6.63
CA TRP A 207 1.77 -3.77 -7.19
C TRP A 207 1.71 -3.43 -8.70
N GLY A 208 2.70 -3.83 -9.45
CA GLY A 208 2.75 -3.63 -10.91
C GLY A 208 1.72 -4.45 -11.72
N ASN A 209 1.19 -5.53 -11.15
CA ASN A 209 0.27 -6.45 -11.83
C ASN A 209 -1.03 -6.64 -11.02
N ALA A 210 -2.09 -5.92 -11.41
CA ALA A 210 -3.39 -5.96 -10.74
C ALA A 210 -4.02 -7.37 -10.69
N SER A 211 -3.82 -8.18 -11.73
CA SER A 211 -4.32 -9.55 -11.78
C SER A 211 -3.62 -10.44 -10.75
N ALA A 212 -2.30 -10.34 -10.65
CA ALA A 212 -1.52 -11.10 -9.67
C ALA A 212 -1.94 -10.79 -8.24
N LEU A 213 -2.30 -9.55 -7.98
CA LEU A 213 -2.75 -9.11 -6.68
C LEU A 213 -4.13 -9.58 -6.28
N HIS A 214 -5.05 -9.60 -7.21
CA HIS A 214 -6.37 -10.16 -6.97
C HIS A 214 -6.25 -11.63 -6.56
N HIS A 215 -5.41 -12.39 -7.26
CA HIS A 215 -5.13 -13.79 -6.93
C HIS A 215 -4.41 -13.91 -5.58
N TRP A 216 -3.44 -13.03 -5.30
CA TRP A 216 -2.75 -13.01 -4.01
C TRP A 216 -3.71 -12.75 -2.85
N ALA A 217 -4.58 -11.75 -2.99
CA ALA A 217 -5.55 -11.43 -1.96
C ALA A 217 -6.52 -12.60 -1.69
N ALA A 218 -7.02 -13.25 -2.75
CA ALA A 218 -7.85 -14.44 -2.61
C ALA A 218 -7.11 -15.59 -1.90
N LEU A 219 -5.80 -15.76 -2.18
CA LEU A 219 -4.95 -16.71 -1.50
C LEU A 219 -4.81 -16.37 0.00
N VAL A 220 -4.51 -15.11 0.31
CA VAL A 220 -4.38 -14.63 1.70
C VAL A 220 -5.68 -14.82 2.47
N ASP A 221 -6.82 -14.56 1.85
CA ASP A 221 -8.14 -14.73 2.48
C ASP A 221 -8.42 -16.20 2.84
N GLY A 222 -7.84 -17.14 2.13
CA GLY A 222 -7.94 -18.57 2.42
C GLY A 222 -7.15 -19.05 3.65
N PHE A 223 -6.21 -18.25 4.17
CA PHE A 223 -5.49 -18.59 5.40
C PHE A 223 -6.31 -18.24 6.64
N PRO A 224 -6.22 -19.04 7.73
CA PRO A 224 -6.92 -18.71 8.97
C PRO A 224 -6.37 -17.42 9.59
N ALA A 225 -7.23 -16.68 10.28
CA ALA A 225 -6.81 -15.58 11.12
C ALA A 225 -5.94 -16.08 12.28
N ALA A 226 -5.02 -15.23 12.75
CA ALA A 226 -4.13 -15.57 13.86
C ALA A 226 -4.87 -15.63 15.22
#